data_12e79cafccdc27422425197fbc4b710d
#
_entry.id   12e79cafccdc27422425197fbc4b710d
#
_cell.length_a   1.000
_cell.length_b   1.000
_cell.length_c   1.000
_cell.angle_alpha   90.00
_cell.angle_beta   90.00
_cell.angle_gamma   90.00
#
_symmetry.space_group_name_H-M   'P 1'
#
loop_
_entity.id
_entity.type
_entity.pdbx_description
1 polymer ?
#
loop_
_entity_poly.entity_id
_entity_poly.type
_entity_poly.pdbx_seq_one_letter_code
_entity_poly.pdbx_strand_id
1 'polypeptide(L)'
;IDNAIGQLRRFNPQTGGYTYTPWNIDGNRGLRATGTFSQSVDKKKRWNLNMGADVKLNRSVDFANTNETVDFYKSIVHNLHVSPNVGIDYRYSKWHASFKASADWEHLTSAQEGFETLSQVDFLYTISLNAPLLFSIDLNTDMNLFMRRGYSNRAMNTDEWVWNVNLSRCIDKRKAWLLKLSAHDLLGQLSAVRRTLNAQGRVETVNNTITRNIMLHIIWKFNKKASKK
;
A
#
# COMPACT_ATOMS: atom_id res chain seq x y z
N ILE A 1 13.48 -16.49 14.93
CA ILE A 1 14.41 -16.89 13.85
C ILE A 1 15.80 -16.83 14.47
N ASP A 2 16.44 -17.97 14.55
CA ASP A 2 17.81 -18.08 14.97
C ASP A 2 18.71 -17.94 13.74
N ASN A 3 19.86 -17.29 13.88
CA ASN A 3 20.83 -17.03 12.79
C ASN A 3 20.27 -16.18 11.63
N ALA A 4 19.53 -15.12 11.92
CA ALA A 4 19.23 -14.11 10.90
C ALA A 4 20.53 -13.41 10.45
N ILE A 5 20.58 -12.99 9.19
CA ILE A 5 21.73 -12.23 8.68
C ILE A 5 21.45 -10.75 8.88
N GLY A 6 22.20 -10.13 9.79
CA GLY A 6 22.27 -8.68 9.96
C GLY A 6 23.43 -8.09 9.13
N GLN A 7 23.46 -6.79 8.99
CA GLN A 7 24.56 -6.09 8.31
C GLN A 7 25.30 -5.21 9.31
N LEU A 8 26.57 -5.54 9.54
CA LEU A 8 27.51 -4.66 10.24
C LEU A 8 27.89 -3.52 9.28
N ARG A 9 27.56 -2.29 9.65
CA ARG A 9 27.91 -1.11 8.89
C ARG A 9 29.11 -0.43 9.54
N ARG A 10 30.26 -0.41 8.89
CA ARG A 10 31.48 0.25 9.36
C ARG A 10 31.77 1.49 8.51
N PHE A 11 31.93 2.64 9.14
CA PHE A 11 32.40 3.84 8.48
C PHE A 11 33.90 3.77 8.22
N ASN A 12 34.33 4.16 7.03
CA ASN A 12 35.74 4.30 6.68
C ASN A 12 36.08 5.78 6.57
N PRO A 13 36.80 6.36 7.54
CA PRO A 13 37.12 7.79 7.53
C PRO A 13 38.05 8.21 6.40
N GLN A 14 38.82 7.26 5.81
CA GLN A 14 39.74 7.56 4.73
C GLN A 14 39.00 7.75 3.38
N THR A 15 37.91 7.02 3.18
CA THR A 15 37.13 7.06 1.93
C THR A 15 35.82 7.82 2.07
N GLY A 16 35.40 8.17 3.30
CA GLY A 16 34.08 8.74 3.60
C GLY A 16 32.93 7.79 3.33
N GLY A 17 33.21 6.53 3.04
CA GLY A 17 32.22 5.52 2.68
C GLY A 17 31.92 4.54 3.81
N TYR A 18 30.94 3.67 3.58
CA TYR A 18 30.57 2.61 4.50
C TYR A 18 30.85 1.25 3.89
N THR A 19 31.42 0.35 4.70
CA THR A 19 31.54 -1.07 4.39
C THR A 19 30.45 -1.83 5.12
N TYR A 20 29.74 -2.69 4.40
CA TYR A 20 28.69 -3.56 4.95
C TYR A 20 29.21 -5.00 4.97
N THR A 21 29.22 -5.60 6.15
CA THR A 21 29.64 -7.00 6.34
C THR A 21 28.46 -7.80 6.87
N PRO A 22 28.03 -8.88 6.19
CA PRO A 22 26.99 -9.75 6.72
C PRO A 22 27.48 -10.47 7.98
N TRP A 23 26.62 -10.52 8.99
CA TRP A 23 26.89 -11.17 10.25
C TRP A 23 25.65 -11.84 10.81
N ASN A 24 25.83 -12.99 11.48
CA ASN A 24 24.70 -13.66 12.10
C ASN A 24 24.23 -12.92 13.34
N ILE A 25 22.93 -12.74 13.47
CA ILE A 25 22.30 -12.08 14.61
C ILE A 25 21.07 -12.84 15.07
N ASP A 26 20.96 -13.02 16.37
CA ASP A 26 19.88 -13.77 17.01
C ASP A 26 18.94 -12.83 17.76
N GLY A 27 17.71 -13.33 17.99
CA GLY A 27 16.73 -12.65 18.82
C GLY A 27 15.59 -12.00 18.04
N ASN A 28 15.56 -12.12 16.73
CA ASN A 28 14.39 -11.73 15.91
C ASN A 28 13.22 -12.64 16.24
N ARG A 29 12.08 -12.05 16.62
CA ARG A 29 10.84 -12.76 16.93
C ARG A 29 9.66 -12.03 16.32
N GLY A 30 8.67 -12.78 15.84
CA GLY A 30 7.45 -12.20 15.31
C GLY A 30 6.24 -13.06 15.64
N LEU A 31 5.13 -12.40 15.90
CA LEU A 31 3.80 -12.98 16.01
C LEU A 31 2.87 -12.22 15.07
N ARG A 32 2.06 -12.94 14.32
CA ARG A 32 1.03 -12.37 13.47
C ARG A 32 -0.30 -13.05 13.73
N ALA A 33 -1.36 -12.24 13.86
CA ALA A 33 -2.72 -12.70 13.93
C ALA A 33 -3.54 -11.97 12.86
N THR A 34 -4.36 -12.70 12.11
CA THR A 34 -5.23 -12.13 11.06
C THR A 34 -6.63 -12.65 11.26
N GLY A 35 -7.60 -11.75 11.31
CA GLY A 35 -9.02 -12.06 11.36
C GLY A 35 -9.76 -11.43 10.19
N THR A 36 -10.71 -12.18 9.57
CA THR A 36 -11.56 -11.66 8.51
C THR A 36 -13.00 -12.10 8.75
N PHE A 37 -13.94 -11.22 8.45
CA PHE A 37 -15.36 -11.46 8.52
C PHE A 37 -16.03 -10.92 7.26
N SER A 38 -16.92 -11.69 6.65
CA SER A 38 -17.67 -11.27 5.47
C SER A 38 -19.09 -11.80 5.57
N GLN A 39 -20.07 -10.91 5.41
CA GLN A 39 -21.47 -11.28 5.52
C GLN A 39 -22.35 -10.44 4.58
N SER A 40 -23.32 -11.10 3.96
CA SER A 40 -24.40 -10.40 3.26
C SER A 40 -25.40 -9.85 4.27
N VAL A 41 -25.69 -8.54 4.18
CA VAL A 41 -26.54 -7.83 5.14
C VAL A 41 -28.02 -7.95 4.78
N ASP A 42 -28.33 -8.19 3.50
CA ASP A 42 -29.69 -8.29 3.01
C ASP A 42 -30.01 -9.70 2.46
N LYS A 43 -31.30 -10.06 2.48
CA LYS A 43 -31.80 -11.36 1.97
C LYS A 43 -31.53 -11.56 0.47
N LYS A 44 -31.39 -10.47 -0.29
CA LYS A 44 -31.11 -10.51 -1.74
C LYS A 44 -29.62 -10.54 -2.05
N LYS A 45 -28.77 -10.56 -1.02
CA LYS A 45 -27.31 -10.59 -1.10
C LYS A 45 -26.72 -9.47 -1.98
N ARG A 46 -27.38 -8.32 -1.98
CA ARG A 46 -26.93 -7.15 -2.72
C ARG A 46 -25.91 -6.35 -1.93
N TRP A 47 -26.05 -6.31 -0.62
CA TRP A 47 -25.17 -5.63 0.30
C TRP A 47 -24.30 -6.64 1.03
N ASN A 48 -22.98 -6.46 0.95
CA ASN A 48 -22.01 -7.30 1.64
C ASN A 48 -21.12 -6.42 2.51
N LEU A 49 -21.03 -6.77 3.78
CA LEU A 49 -20.13 -6.18 4.75
C LEU A 49 -18.87 -7.06 4.84
N ASN A 50 -17.72 -6.44 4.75
CA ASN A 50 -16.42 -7.08 4.91
C ASN A 50 -15.65 -6.35 6.00
N MET A 51 -15.07 -7.08 6.93
CA MET A 51 -14.26 -6.54 8.00
C MET A 51 -13.02 -7.40 8.16
N GLY A 52 -11.92 -6.79 8.54
CA GLY A 52 -10.69 -7.52 8.80
C GLY A 52 -9.77 -6.73 9.73
N ALA A 53 -8.86 -7.47 10.34
CA ALA A 53 -7.75 -6.89 11.08
C ALA A 53 -6.52 -7.79 10.95
N ASP A 54 -5.36 -7.19 10.80
CA ASP A 54 -4.05 -7.84 10.87
C ASP A 54 -3.26 -7.18 12.01
N VAL A 55 -2.76 -8.01 12.91
CA VAL A 55 -1.93 -7.55 14.03
C VAL A 55 -0.58 -8.25 13.95
N LYS A 56 0.50 -7.49 13.94
CA LYS A 56 1.87 -8.00 13.94
C LYS A 56 2.62 -7.43 15.13
N LEU A 57 3.24 -8.31 15.88
CA LEU A 57 4.17 -7.98 16.96
C LEU A 57 5.54 -8.48 16.51
N ASN A 58 6.47 -7.57 16.26
CA ASN A 58 7.82 -7.92 15.85
C ASN A 58 8.83 -7.38 16.85
N ARG A 59 9.79 -8.22 17.19
CA ARG A 59 11.03 -7.80 17.83
C ARG A 59 12.14 -7.98 16.80
N SER A 60 12.69 -6.87 16.34
CA SER A 60 13.82 -6.86 15.41
C SER A 60 15.09 -6.54 16.14
N VAL A 61 16.13 -7.30 15.88
CA VAL A 61 17.48 -7.07 16.41
C VAL A 61 18.38 -6.78 15.23
N ASP A 62 19.12 -5.69 15.29
CA ASP A 62 20.10 -5.31 14.30
C ASP A 62 21.34 -4.71 14.96
N PHE A 63 22.40 -4.52 14.18
CA PHE A 63 23.59 -3.85 14.66
C PHE A 63 23.48 -2.35 14.44
N ALA A 64 23.75 -1.61 15.49
CA ALA A 64 23.85 -0.15 15.42
C ALA A 64 25.22 0.31 15.94
N ASN A 65 25.71 1.41 15.44
CA ASN A 65 26.85 2.13 15.98
C ASN A 65 26.46 3.58 16.25
N THR A 66 26.92 4.11 17.35
CA THR A 66 26.85 5.54 17.63
C THR A 66 28.11 6.21 17.08
N ASN A 67 27.89 7.21 16.21
CA ASN A 67 28.88 8.20 15.81
C ASN A 67 30.31 7.69 15.66
N GLU A 68 30.67 7.23 14.48
CA GLU A 68 32.05 7.06 14.01
C GLU A 68 32.97 6.12 14.84
N THR A 69 32.47 5.54 15.94
CA THR A 69 33.24 4.59 16.75
C THR A 69 33.13 3.17 16.23
N VAL A 70 34.18 2.40 16.47
CA VAL A 70 34.35 1.02 15.96
C VAL A 70 33.43 0.02 16.68
N ASP A 71 32.81 0.42 17.77
CA ASP A 71 32.04 -0.47 18.62
C ASP A 71 30.59 -0.62 18.13
N PHE A 72 30.22 -1.87 17.84
CA PHE A 72 28.86 -2.26 17.47
C PHE A 72 28.11 -2.74 18.70
N TYR A 73 26.87 -2.30 18.85
CA TYR A 73 25.96 -2.84 19.84
C TYR A 73 24.70 -3.36 19.17
N LYS A 74 24.01 -4.28 19.83
CA LYS A 74 22.74 -4.80 19.36
C LYS A 74 21.65 -3.78 19.67
N SER A 75 21.01 -3.26 18.63
CA SER A 75 19.80 -2.47 18.75
C SER A 75 18.58 -3.37 18.69
N ILE A 76 17.67 -3.21 19.64
CA ILE A 76 16.44 -3.97 19.72
C ILE A 76 15.28 -3.01 19.50
N VAL A 77 14.49 -3.26 18.47
CA VAL A 77 13.29 -2.48 18.14
C VAL A 77 12.07 -3.38 18.27
N HIS A 78 11.10 -2.93 19.04
CA HIS A 78 9.77 -3.52 19.12
C HIS A 78 8.85 -2.78 18.19
N ASN A 79 8.18 -3.51 17.29
CA ASN A 79 7.21 -2.97 16.37
C ASN A 79 5.86 -3.66 16.60
N LEU A 80 4.85 -2.85 16.94
CA LEU A 80 3.45 -3.24 16.91
C LEU A 80 2.82 -2.61 15.68
N HIS A 81 2.29 -3.43 14.79
CA HIS A 81 1.56 -3.00 13.61
C HIS A 81 0.13 -3.53 13.67
N VAL A 82 -0.86 -2.67 13.49
CA VAL A 82 -2.28 -3.00 13.52
C VAL A 82 -2.96 -2.41 12.29
N SER A 83 -3.54 -3.28 11.45
CA SER A 83 -4.21 -2.89 10.20
C SER A 83 -5.67 -3.34 10.21
N PRO A 84 -6.59 -2.57 10.81
CA PRO A 84 -8.03 -2.80 10.67
C PRO A 84 -8.51 -2.33 9.29
N ASN A 85 -9.53 -3.02 8.77
CA ASN A 85 -10.23 -2.60 7.57
C ASN A 85 -11.71 -2.92 7.65
N VAL A 86 -12.51 -2.11 6.97
CA VAL A 86 -13.93 -2.31 6.79
C VAL A 86 -14.32 -1.93 5.37
N GLY A 87 -15.25 -2.67 4.80
CA GLY A 87 -15.78 -2.39 3.48
C GLY A 87 -17.24 -2.75 3.37
N ILE A 88 -17.97 -2.00 2.56
CA ILE A 88 -19.33 -2.30 2.17
C ILE A 88 -19.42 -2.32 0.65
N ASP A 89 -19.96 -3.40 0.11
CA ASP A 89 -20.16 -3.59 -1.32
C ASP A 89 -21.66 -3.67 -1.62
N TYR A 90 -22.08 -2.92 -2.64
CA TYR A 90 -23.43 -3.02 -3.19
C TYR A 90 -23.39 -3.51 -4.63
N ARG A 91 -24.16 -4.58 -4.93
CA ARG A 91 -24.26 -5.17 -6.27
C ARG A 91 -25.71 -5.34 -6.69
N TYR A 92 -26.04 -4.75 -7.83
CA TYR A 92 -27.34 -4.93 -8.43
C TYR A 92 -27.24 -4.92 -9.95
N SER A 93 -27.58 -6.02 -10.59
CA SER A 93 -27.42 -6.20 -12.04
C SER A 93 -25.98 -5.92 -12.48
N LYS A 94 -25.75 -4.87 -13.28
CA LYS A 94 -24.42 -4.43 -13.73
C LYS A 94 -23.82 -3.32 -12.86
N TRP A 95 -24.54 -2.85 -11.85
CA TRP A 95 -24.06 -1.84 -10.92
C TRP A 95 -23.26 -2.49 -9.79
N HIS A 96 -22.13 -1.93 -9.52
CA HIS A 96 -21.33 -2.29 -8.36
C HIS A 96 -20.77 -1.01 -7.75
N ALA A 97 -21.15 -0.72 -6.53
CA ALA A 97 -20.58 0.37 -5.73
C ALA A 97 -19.90 -0.22 -4.50
N SER A 98 -18.78 0.32 -4.10
CA SER A 98 -18.11 -0.07 -2.87
C SER A 98 -17.51 1.11 -2.15
N PHE A 99 -17.51 1.02 -0.82
CA PHE A 99 -16.73 1.88 0.06
C PHE A 99 -15.83 1.00 0.91
N LYS A 100 -14.56 1.37 1.03
CA LYS A 100 -13.58 0.68 1.88
C LYS A 100 -12.83 1.71 2.69
N ALA A 101 -12.57 1.39 3.94
CA ALA A 101 -11.70 2.16 4.82
C ALA A 101 -10.71 1.21 5.49
N SER A 102 -9.46 1.59 5.53
CA SER A 102 -8.41 0.90 6.28
C SER A 102 -7.53 1.89 7.01
N ALA A 103 -6.92 1.42 8.07
CA ALA A 103 -5.89 2.15 8.79
C ALA A 103 -4.70 1.20 8.99
N ASP A 104 -3.50 1.74 8.86
CA ASP A 104 -2.24 1.07 9.18
C ASP A 104 -1.56 1.85 10.29
N TRP A 105 -1.73 1.38 11.52
CA TRP A 105 -1.08 1.96 12.68
C TRP A 105 0.18 1.19 13.02
N GLU A 106 1.27 1.94 13.13
CA GLU A 106 2.57 1.40 13.47
C GLU A 106 3.14 2.12 14.69
N HIS A 107 3.59 1.33 15.67
CA HIS A 107 4.19 1.83 16.88
C HIS A 107 5.54 1.13 17.11
N LEU A 108 6.63 1.92 17.01
CA LEU A 108 8.00 1.45 17.18
C LEU A 108 8.60 2.03 18.43
N THR A 109 9.18 1.15 19.25
CA THR A 109 9.93 1.51 20.48
C THR A 109 11.29 0.82 20.51
N SER A 110 12.26 1.50 21.07
CA SER A 110 13.58 0.95 21.35
C SER A 110 14.12 1.51 22.65
N ALA A 111 14.94 0.72 23.35
CA ALA A 111 15.71 1.20 24.50
C ALA A 111 17.03 1.88 24.08
N GLN A 112 17.30 1.98 22.78
CA GLN A 112 18.49 2.60 22.24
C GLN A 112 18.49 4.11 22.57
N GLU A 113 19.62 4.61 23.04
CA GLU A 113 19.82 6.05 23.27
C GLU A 113 19.63 6.83 21.96
N GLY A 114 18.86 7.92 22.01
CA GLY A 114 18.54 8.73 20.84
C GLY A 114 17.48 8.16 19.93
N PHE A 115 16.88 7.00 20.23
CA PHE A 115 15.75 6.48 19.45
C PHE A 115 14.46 7.19 19.84
N GLU A 116 13.85 7.87 18.89
CA GLU A 116 12.52 8.46 19.09
C GLU A 116 11.44 7.38 18.90
N THR A 117 10.56 7.25 19.88
CA THR A 117 9.36 6.41 19.73
C THR A 117 8.52 6.93 18.56
N LEU A 118 8.21 6.07 17.63
CA LEU A 118 7.39 6.39 16.48
C LEU A 118 5.99 5.82 16.68
N SER A 119 4.97 6.66 16.53
CA SER A 119 3.58 6.23 16.52
C SER A 119 2.86 6.96 15.41
N GLN A 120 2.63 6.25 14.31
CA GLN A 120 2.07 6.79 13.08
C GLN A 120 0.88 5.98 12.62
N VAL A 121 0.00 6.61 11.86
CA VAL A 121 -1.14 5.97 11.23
C VAL A 121 -1.35 6.48 9.82
N ASP A 122 -1.46 5.55 8.90
CA ASP A 122 -1.81 5.79 7.51
C ASP A 122 -3.24 5.29 7.27
N PHE A 123 -4.12 6.16 6.79
CA PHE A 123 -5.48 5.80 6.43
C PHE A 123 -5.64 5.73 4.91
N LEU A 124 -6.43 4.78 4.45
CA LEU A 124 -6.88 4.70 3.07
C LEU A 124 -8.39 4.56 3.03
N TYR A 125 -9.05 5.52 2.38
CA TYR A 125 -10.45 5.46 2.05
C TYR A 125 -10.60 5.32 0.53
N THR A 126 -11.40 4.35 0.10
CA THR A 126 -11.65 4.09 -1.32
C THR A 126 -13.15 4.05 -1.58
N ILE A 127 -13.60 4.84 -2.53
CA ILE A 127 -14.95 4.75 -3.11
C ILE A 127 -14.80 4.26 -4.54
N SER A 128 -15.54 3.22 -4.93
CA SER A 128 -15.50 2.70 -6.30
C SER A 128 -16.92 2.55 -6.85
N LEU A 129 -17.06 2.82 -8.14
CA LEU A 129 -18.32 2.64 -8.87
C LEU A 129 -18.06 2.02 -10.24
N ASN A 130 -18.74 0.91 -10.51
CA ASN A 130 -18.90 0.35 -11.85
C ASN A 130 -20.36 0.48 -12.24
N ALA A 131 -20.64 1.11 -13.37
CA ALA A 131 -21.99 1.36 -13.83
C ALA A 131 -22.08 1.37 -15.35
N PRO A 132 -23.17 0.80 -15.92
CA PRO A 132 -23.49 1.04 -17.31
C PRO A 132 -24.07 2.44 -17.47
N LEU A 133 -23.54 3.20 -18.42
CA LEU A 133 -24.04 4.50 -18.81
C LEU A 133 -24.90 4.39 -20.09
N LEU A 134 -25.44 5.52 -20.51
CA LEU A 134 -26.10 5.65 -21.81
C LEU A 134 -25.15 5.26 -22.95
N PHE A 135 -25.69 4.94 -24.11
CA PHE A 135 -24.97 4.55 -25.34
C PHE A 135 -24.05 3.32 -25.16
N SER A 136 -24.38 2.40 -24.24
CA SER A 136 -23.58 1.20 -23.96
C SER A 136 -22.13 1.48 -23.57
N ILE A 137 -21.93 2.57 -22.86
CA ILE A 137 -20.66 2.90 -22.24
C ILE A 137 -20.66 2.29 -20.84
N ASP A 138 -19.57 1.60 -20.49
CA ASP A 138 -19.34 1.11 -19.14
C ASP A 138 -18.38 2.09 -18.43
N LEU A 139 -18.81 2.62 -17.29
CA LEU A 139 -18.02 3.43 -16.38
C LEU A 139 -17.39 2.55 -15.33
N ASN A 140 -16.10 2.73 -15.10
CA ASN A 140 -15.38 2.25 -13.92
C ASN A 140 -14.62 3.42 -13.33
N THR A 141 -14.92 3.79 -12.09
CA THR A 141 -14.25 4.91 -11.42
C THR A 141 -13.93 4.56 -9.98
N ASP A 142 -12.82 5.04 -9.49
CA ASP A 142 -12.43 4.97 -8.08
C ASP A 142 -11.81 6.28 -7.62
N MET A 143 -12.09 6.62 -6.36
CA MET A 143 -11.51 7.75 -5.66
C MET A 143 -10.86 7.23 -4.37
N ASN A 144 -9.59 7.53 -4.20
CA ASN A 144 -8.79 7.13 -3.06
C ASN A 144 -8.33 8.37 -2.30
N LEU A 145 -8.51 8.35 -0.99
CA LEU A 145 -7.93 9.34 -0.07
C LEU A 145 -6.89 8.64 0.79
N PHE A 146 -5.63 9.01 0.60
CA PHE A 146 -4.52 8.61 1.45
C PHE A 146 -4.27 9.71 2.47
N MET A 147 -4.33 9.37 3.76
CA MET A 147 -4.07 10.32 4.85
C MET A 147 -2.98 9.77 5.75
N ARG A 148 -1.97 10.56 6.03
CA ARG A 148 -0.86 10.22 6.93
C ARG A 148 -0.87 11.09 8.15
N ARG A 149 -0.75 10.49 9.34
CA ARG A 149 -0.79 11.18 10.63
C ARG A 149 0.21 10.59 11.61
N GLY A 150 0.61 11.41 12.58
CA GLY A 150 1.50 10.98 13.68
C GLY A 150 2.98 10.98 13.33
N TYR A 151 3.36 11.45 12.16
CA TYR A 151 4.77 11.57 11.79
C TYR A 151 5.40 12.79 12.48
N SER A 152 6.57 12.62 13.12
CA SER A 152 7.33 13.69 13.77
C SER A 152 7.68 14.81 12.77
N ASN A 153 8.01 14.45 11.53
CA ASN A 153 8.17 15.41 10.47
C ASN A 153 6.81 15.79 9.88
N ARG A 154 6.39 17.03 10.12
CA ARG A 154 5.10 17.56 9.65
C ARG A 154 4.88 17.45 8.14
N ALA A 155 5.94 17.52 7.33
CA ALA A 155 5.85 17.35 5.87
C ALA A 155 5.44 15.93 5.44
N MET A 156 5.47 14.96 6.34
CA MET A 156 5.01 13.59 6.10
C MET A 156 3.52 13.40 6.43
N ASN A 157 2.91 14.32 7.18
CA ASN A 157 1.48 14.29 7.47
C ASN A 157 0.73 14.90 6.28
N THR A 158 0.36 14.07 5.31
CA THR A 158 -0.21 14.49 4.01
C THR A 158 -1.60 13.94 3.80
N ASP A 159 -2.37 14.61 2.94
CA ASP A 159 -3.64 14.16 2.40
C ASP A 159 -3.52 14.16 0.88
N GLU A 160 -3.76 13.01 0.25
CA GLU A 160 -3.60 12.82 -1.19
C GLU A 160 -4.89 12.22 -1.75
N TRP A 161 -5.59 12.98 -2.62
CA TRP A 161 -6.78 12.52 -3.32
C TRP A 161 -6.39 12.04 -4.71
N VAL A 162 -6.64 10.78 -5.00
CA VAL A 162 -6.35 10.17 -6.30
C VAL A 162 -7.64 9.70 -6.92
N TRP A 163 -8.06 10.33 -8.01
CA TRP A 163 -9.29 9.99 -8.73
C TRP A 163 -8.97 9.40 -10.10
N ASN A 164 -9.45 8.19 -10.33
CA ASN A 164 -9.30 7.46 -11.58
C ASN A 164 -10.66 7.23 -12.25
N VAL A 165 -10.70 7.40 -13.58
CA VAL A 165 -11.90 7.17 -14.38
C VAL A 165 -11.56 6.37 -15.63
N ASN A 166 -12.34 5.33 -15.88
CA ASN A 166 -12.26 4.54 -17.10
C ASN A 166 -13.64 4.51 -17.75
N LEU A 167 -13.72 4.87 -19.01
CA LEU A 167 -14.89 4.73 -19.86
C LEU A 167 -14.58 3.71 -20.94
N SER A 168 -15.45 2.74 -21.13
CA SER A 168 -15.23 1.74 -22.16
C SER A 168 -16.49 1.43 -22.93
N ARG A 169 -16.35 1.16 -24.24
CA ARG A 169 -17.45 0.81 -25.14
C ARG A 169 -17.02 -0.19 -26.18
N CYS A 170 -17.82 -1.22 -26.38
CA CYS A 170 -17.68 -2.09 -27.55
C CYS A 170 -18.24 -1.39 -28.78
N ILE A 171 -17.46 -1.28 -29.86
CA ILE A 171 -17.82 -0.53 -31.06
C ILE A 171 -18.66 -1.40 -32.03
N ASP A 172 -18.42 -2.72 -32.02
CA ASP A 172 -19.04 -3.67 -32.91
C ASP A 172 -20.03 -4.60 -32.22
N LYS A 173 -20.98 -5.15 -33.00
CA LYS A 173 -21.98 -6.11 -32.49
C LYS A 173 -21.35 -7.42 -31.99
N ARG A 174 -20.19 -7.80 -32.52
CA ARG A 174 -19.45 -9.02 -32.11
C ARG A 174 -18.62 -8.81 -30.85
N LYS A 175 -18.57 -7.57 -30.33
CA LYS A 175 -17.75 -7.17 -29.16
C LYS A 175 -16.26 -7.51 -29.32
N ALA A 176 -15.79 -7.55 -30.57
CA ALA A 176 -14.40 -7.80 -30.90
C ALA A 176 -13.54 -6.54 -30.68
N TRP A 177 -14.11 -5.36 -30.88
CA TRP A 177 -13.42 -4.09 -30.70
C TRP A 177 -13.91 -3.38 -29.45
N LEU A 178 -12.99 -3.03 -28.58
CA LEU A 178 -13.25 -2.26 -27.38
C LEU A 178 -12.44 -0.97 -27.42
N LEU A 179 -13.15 0.16 -27.34
CA LEU A 179 -12.56 1.46 -27.12
C LEU A 179 -12.58 1.76 -25.61
N LYS A 180 -11.45 2.14 -25.05
CA LYS A 180 -11.33 2.50 -23.62
C LYS A 180 -10.57 3.81 -23.46
N LEU A 181 -11.18 4.78 -22.79
CA LEU A 181 -10.56 6.00 -22.33
C LEU A 181 -10.24 5.85 -20.84
N SER A 182 -8.99 5.98 -20.46
CA SER A 182 -8.52 5.90 -19.09
C SER A 182 -7.93 7.24 -18.66
N ALA A 183 -8.37 7.76 -17.54
CA ALA A 183 -7.79 8.93 -16.90
C ALA A 183 -7.34 8.54 -15.51
N HIS A 184 -6.07 8.74 -15.21
CA HIS A 184 -5.45 8.42 -13.92
C HIS A 184 -5.06 9.70 -13.21
N ASP A 185 -5.30 9.72 -11.90
CA ASP A 185 -4.97 10.84 -11.01
C ASP A 185 -5.45 12.18 -11.57
N LEU A 186 -6.77 12.29 -11.85
CA LEU A 186 -7.37 13.50 -12.41
C LEU A 186 -7.10 14.75 -11.58
N LEU A 187 -6.93 14.61 -10.28
CA LEU A 187 -6.64 15.69 -9.35
C LEU A 187 -5.17 16.07 -9.32
N GLY A 188 -4.28 15.21 -9.82
CA GLY A 188 -2.83 15.43 -9.87
C GLY A 188 -2.17 15.49 -8.49
N GLN A 189 -2.70 14.74 -7.51
CA GLN A 189 -2.22 14.77 -6.13
C GLN A 189 -1.42 13.54 -5.73
N LEU A 190 -1.25 12.56 -6.63
CA LEU A 190 -0.45 11.38 -6.34
C LEU A 190 1.00 11.76 -6.08
N SER A 191 1.49 11.45 -4.89
CA SER A 191 2.89 11.73 -4.52
C SER A 191 3.86 10.76 -5.20
N ALA A 192 4.88 11.32 -5.83
CA ALA A 192 6.01 10.56 -6.38
C ALA A 192 7.01 10.12 -5.29
N VAL A 193 6.87 10.62 -4.07
CA VAL A 193 7.78 10.37 -2.95
C VAL A 193 7.17 9.34 -2.02
N ARG A 194 7.81 8.18 -1.93
CA ARG A 194 7.48 7.18 -0.92
C ARG A 194 8.44 7.32 0.25
N ARG A 195 7.89 7.46 1.45
CA ARG A 195 8.65 7.57 2.68
C ARG A 195 8.40 6.34 3.54
N THR A 196 9.48 5.71 3.98
CA THR A 196 9.44 4.60 4.91
C THR A 196 10.31 4.91 6.11
N LEU A 197 9.82 4.58 7.31
CA LEU A 197 10.57 4.63 8.55
C LEU A 197 10.85 3.21 8.99
N ASN A 198 12.08 2.95 9.40
CA ASN A 198 12.48 1.67 9.97
C ASN A 198 13.43 1.92 11.17
N ALA A 199 13.87 0.85 11.81
CA ALA A 199 14.79 0.93 12.96
C ALA A 199 16.12 1.66 12.67
N GLN A 200 16.49 1.79 11.41
CA GLN A 200 17.75 2.39 10.96
C GLN A 200 17.57 3.87 10.55
N GLY A 201 16.33 4.33 10.45
CA GLY A 201 16.03 5.71 10.11
C GLY A 201 14.97 5.88 9.00
N ARG A 202 14.93 7.08 8.45
CA ARG A 202 13.99 7.48 7.39
C ARG A 202 14.61 7.20 6.01
N VAL A 203 13.89 6.49 5.18
CA VAL A 203 14.24 6.30 3.76
C VAL A 203 13.20 7.02 2.91
N GLU A 204 13.66 7.93 2.05
CA GLU A 204 12.84 8.55 1.01
C GLU A 204 13.21 7.95 -0.34
N THR A 205 12.22 7.38 -1.00
CA THR A 205 12.36 6.90 -2.37
C THR A 205 11.56 7.80 -3.28
N VAL A 206 12.24 8.50 -4.18
CA VAL A 206 11.60 9.30 -5.22
C VAL A 206 11.41 8.41 -6.44
N ASN A 207 10.16 8.15 -6.80
CA ASN A 207 9.83 7.38 -7.99
C ASN A 207 9.55 8.34 -9.15
N ASN A 208 10.18 8.11 -10.28
CA ASN A 208 9.84 8.86 -11.49
C ASN A 208 8.54 8.27 -12.08
N THR A 209 7.40 8.68 -11.52
CA THR A 209 6.08 8.21 -11.93
C THR A 209 5.39 9.25 -12.80
N ILE A 210 4.68 8.78 -13.84
CA ILE A 210 3.72 9.61 -14.56
C ILE A 210 2.49 9.71 -13.66
N THR A 211 2.34 10.84 -12.99
CA THR A 211 1.22 11.07 -12.07
C THR A 211 -0.08 11.21 -12.88
N ARG A 212 -0.41 12.40 -13.32
CA ARG A 212 -1.63 12.69 -14.09
C ARG A 212 -1.49 12.28 -15.55
N ASN A 213 -2.36 11.37 -16.03
CA ASN A 213 -2.34 10.98 -17.44
C ASN A 213 -3.72 10.59 -17.96
N ILE A 214 -3.90 10.75 -19.27
CA ILE A 214 -5.09 10.32 -20.00
C ILE A 214 -4.62 9.45 -21.17
N MET A 215 -5.20 8.26 -21.32
CA MET A 215 -4.83 7.30 -22.34
C MET A 215 -6.06 6.80 -23.09
N LEU A 216 -5.94 6.73 -24.42
CA LEU A 216 -6.92 6.09 -25.28
C LEU A 216 -6.40 4.71 -25.71
N HIS A 217 -7.21 3.69 -25.45
CA HIS A 217 -6.89 2.32 -25.84
C HIS A 217 -7.87 1.83 -26.89
N ILE A 218 -7.35 1.25 -27.95
CA ILE A 218 -8.12 0.52 -28.96
C ILE A 218 -7.71 -0.96 -28.79
N ILE A 219 -8.66 -1.78 -28.35
CA ILE A 219 -8.39 -3.19 -28.02
C ILE A 219 -9.18 -4.07 -28.98
N TRP A 220 -8.46 -4.91 -29.73
CA TRP A 220 -9.05 -5.93 -30.56
C TRP A 220 -8.96 -7.29 -29.90
N LYS A 221 -10.11 -7.92 -29.65
CA LYS A 221 -10.21 -9.24 -29.04
C LYS A 221 -10.26 -10.29 -30.15
N PHE A 222 -9.16 -10.98 -30.34
CA PHE A 222 -9.05 -12.09 -31.30
C PHE A 222 -9.44 -13.41 -30.63
N ASN A 223 -10.73 -13.76 -30.72
CA ASN A 223 -11.21 -15.06 -30.24
C ASN A 223 -11.42 -16.02 -31.42
N LYS A 224 -10.53 -16.98 -31.58
CA LYS A 224 -10.76 -18.11 -32.50
C LYS A 224 -11.79 -19.02 -31.81
N LYS A 225 -13.00 -19.15 -32.39
CA LYS A 225 -13.94 -20.18 -31.93
C LYS A 225 -13.26 -21.53 -32.03
N ALA A 226 -13.22 -22.29 -30.93
CA ALA A 226 -12.82 -23.68 -31.01
C ALA A 226 -13.76 -24.39 -32.02
N SER A 227 -13.21 -25.00 -33.04
CA SER A 227 -13.96 -25.85 -33.95
C SER A 227 -14.57 -26.98 -33.12
N LYS A 228 -15.90 -27.05 -33.06
CA LYS A 228 -16.56 -28.26 -32.56
C LYS A 228 -16.19 -29.39 -33.51
N LYS A 229 -15.37 -30.34 -33.07
CA LYS A 229 -15.25 -31.65 -33.68
C LYS A 229 -16.50 -32.46 -33.33
#